data_b52c05c2348f75845a068269f8089b42
#
_entry.id   b52c05c2348f75845a068269f8089b42
#
_cell.length_a   1.000
_cell.length_b   1.000
_cell.length_c   1.000
_cell.angle_alpha   90.00
_cell.angle_beta   90.00
_cell.angle_gamma   90.00
#
_symmetry.space_group_name_H-M   'P 1'
#
loop_
_entity.id
_entity.type
_entity.pdbx_description
1 polymer ?
#
loop_
_entity_poly.entity_id
_entity_poly.type
_entity_poly.pdbx_seq_one_letter_code
_entity_poly.pdbx_strand_id
1 'polypeptide(L)'
;MRVIIEPDYEKMSKWAANYVAMRINEARPTAEKPFKLGCPTGSSPLGMYRELIALNKAGKVSFQNVITFNMDEYVNLPEEHPESYHSFMWNNFFSHIDIKKENVHILNGNAKDLKAECENYEKAILAAGGIDLFMGGIGPDGHIAFNEPGSSLQSRTRQKTLTTDTIIANCRFFNNDVNLVPKTALTVGVGTVMDAKEVMIMVNGHNKARALQHGIEEGVNHMWTISCLQLHPHAIIVADEAACGELKVDTYKYFKDIEKYNLL
;
A
#
# COMPACT_ATOMS: atom_id res chain seq x y z
N MET A 1 -11.25 -5.76 12.12
CA MET A 1 -10.05 -6.07 11.27
C MET A 1 -10.07 -7.55 10.94
N ARG A 2 -9.83 -7.91 9.67
CA ARG A 2 -9.65 -9.29 9.21
C ARG A 2 -8.16 -9.57 9.05
N VAL A 3 -7.73 -10.82 9.29
CA VAL A 3 -6.35 -11.25 9.05
C VAL A 3 -6.38 -12.55 8.26
N ILE A 4 -6.01 -12.46 7.00
CA ILE A 4 -5.92 -13.58 6.07
C ILE A 4 -4.48 -14.10 6.13
N ILE A 5 -4.32 -15.38 6.44
CA ILE A 5 -2.99 -16.01 6.53
C ILE A 5 -2.87 -17.06 5.43
N GLU A 6 -2.02 -16.78 4.46
CA GLU A 6 -1.76 -17.65 3.32
C GLU A 6 -0.42 -18.39 3.49
N PRO A 7 -0.27 -19.60 2.91
CA PRO A 7 0.93 -20.40 3.12
C PRO A 7 2.23 -19.73 2.71
N ASP A 8 2.17 -18.91 1.66
CA ASP A 8 3.35 -18.32 1.02
C ASP A 8 3.00 -17.01 0.30
N TYR A 9 4.04 -16.33 -0.17
CA TYR A 9 3.94 -15.08 -0.91
C TYR A 9 3.06 -15.17 -2.17
N GLU A 10 3.13 -16.28 -2.90
CA GLU A 10 2.37 -16.46 -4.15
C GLU A 10 0.87 -16.58 -3.86
N LYS A 11 0.49 -17.35 -2.83
CA LYS A 11 -0.91 -17.48 -2.40
C LYS A 11 -1.44 -16.17 -1.82
N MET A 12 -0.64 -15.49 -0.98
CA MET A 12 -0.96 -14.15 -0.47
C MET A 12 -1.21 -13.15 -1.61
N SER A 13 -0.33 -13.13 -2.60
CA SER A 13 -0.43 -12.25 -3.76
C SER A 13 -1.69 -12.54 -4.59
N LYS A 14 -1.99 -13.81 -4.82
CA LYS A 14 -3.18 -14.26 -5.54
C LYS A 14 -4.47 -13.90 -4.82
N TRP A 15 -4.52 -14.14 -3.50
CA TRP A 15 -5.67 -13.76 -2.68
C TRP A 15 -5.92 -12.24 -2.78
N ALA A 16 -4.88 -11.43 -2.57
CA ALA A 16 -4.96 -9.97 -2.65
C ALA A 16 -5.46 -9.49 -4.02
N ALA A 17 -4.93 -10.06 -5.11
CA ALA A 17 -5.35 -9.70 -6.47
C ALA A 17 -6.82 -10.07 -6.73
N ASN A 18 -7.26 -11.26 -6.32
CA ASN A 18 -8.64 -11.68 -6.47
C ASN A 18 -9.57 -10.77 -5.65
N TYR A 19 -9.16 -10.35 -4.45
CA TYR A 19 -9.94 -9.42 -3.64
C TYR A 19 -10.10 -8.07 -4.35
N VAL A 20 -9.01 -7.48 -4.85
CA VAL A 20 -9.05 -6.21 -5.59
C VAL A 20 -9.97 -6.33 -6.82
N ALA A 21 -9.79 -7.38 -7.62
CA ALA A 21 -10.62 -7.62 -8.80
C ALA A 21 -12.11 -7.79 -8.46
N MET A 22 -12.40 -8.51 -7.38
CA MET A 22 -13.77 -8.68 -6.87
C MET A 22 -14.37 -7.33 -6.48
N ARG A 23 -13.65 -6.49 -5.71
CA ARG A 23 -14.14 -5.18 -5.27
C ARG A 23 -14.41 -4.22 -6.43
N ILE A 24 -13.52 -4.20 -7.44
CA ILE A 24 -13.73 -3.42 -8.66
C ILE A 24 -15.00 -3.91 -9.39
N ASN A 25 -15.13 -5.22 -9.58
CA ASN A 25 -16.27 -5.80 -10.31
C ASN A 25 -17.61 -5.58 -9.59
N GLU A 26 -17.64 -5.72 -8.27
CA GLU A 26 -18.83 -5.43 -7.44
C GLU A 26 -19.27 -3.97 -7.53
N ALA A 27 -18.30 -3.05 -7.53
CA ALA A 27 -18.56 -1.62 -7.64
C ALA A 27 -19.12 -1.22 -9.01
N ARG A 28 -18.92 -2.02 -10.07
CA ARG A 28 -19.36 -1.76 -11.46
C ARG A 28 -19.03 -0.34 -11.92
N PRO A 29 -17.74 0.05 -11.91
CA PRO A 29 -17.36 1.44 -12.11
C PRO A 29 -17.72 1.93 -13.52
N THR A 30 -18.15 3.20 -13.59
CA THR A 30 -18.40 3.93 -14.84
C THR A 30 -17.52 5.16 -14.90
N ALA A 31 -17.52 5.87 -16.04
CA ALA A 31 -16.76 7.13 -16.16
C ALA A 31 -17.25 8.19 -15.15
N GLU A 32 -18.56 8.22 -14.84
CA GLU A 32 -19.17 9.16 -13.89
C GLU A 32 -19.00 8.71 -12.42
N LYS A 33 -18.80 7.40 -12.21
CA LYS A 33 -18.62 6.81 -10.89
C LYS A 33 -17.45 5.83 -10.91
N PRO A 34 -16.22 6.31 -11.03
CA PRO A 34 -15.02 5.46 -11.06
C PRO A 34 -14.77 4.79 -9.71
N PHE A 35 -14.05 3.66 -9.73
CA PHE A 35 -13.51 3.05 -8.52
C PHE A 35 -12.16 3.69 -8.17
N LYS A 36 -11.95 4.09 -6.91
CA LYS A 36 -10.71 4.77 -6.47
C LYS A 36 -9.85 3.81 -5.68
N LEU A 37 -8.64 3.57 -6.18
CA LEU A 37 -7.70 2.58 -5.68
C LEU A 37 -6.42 3.26 -5.18
N GLY A 38 -6.09 3.09 -3.91
CA GLY A 38 -4.79 3.48 -3.36
C GLY A 38 -3.74 2.42 -3.68
N CYS A 39 -2.58 2.83 -4.22
CA CYS A 39 -1.56 1.91 -4.73
C CYS A 39 -0.21 2.06 -4.00
N PRO A 40 0.36 0.97 -3.46
CA PRO A 40 1.71 0.94 -2.90
C PRO A 40 2.77 0.63 -3.96
N THR A 41 4.02 0.95 -3.62
CA THR A 41 5.21 0.45 -4.31
C THR A 41 5.96 -0.58 -3.46
N GLY A 42 7.14 -1.00 -3.89
CA GLY A 42 7.99 -1.94 -3.17
C GLY A 42 7.78 -3.40 -3.57
N SER A 43 8.46 -4.31 -2.87
CA SER A 43 8.49 -5.73 -3.25
C SER A 43 7.21 -6.50 -2.91
N SER A 44 6.51 -6.13 -1.83
CA SER A 44 5.32 -6.86 -1.38
C SER A 44 4.19 -6.88 -2.40
N PRO A 45 3.82 -5.77 -3.08
CA PRO A 45 2.71 -5.76 -4.03
C PRO A 45 3.03 -6.35 -5.42
N LEU A 46 4.29 -6.63 -5.75
CA LEU A 46 4.66 -7.08 -7.10
C LEU A 46 3.93 -8.36 -7.53
N GLY A 47 3.79 -9.33 -6.64
CA GLY A 47 3.04 -10.56 -6.92
C GLY A 47 1.57 -10.26 -7.22
N MET A 48 0.94 -9.43 -6.40
CA MET A 48 -0.44 -9.00 -6.61
C MET A 48 -0.60 -8.26 -7.96
N TYR A 49 0.32 -7.35 -8.32
CA TYR A 49 0.27 -6.66 -9.60
C TYR A 49 0.38 -7.62 -10.79
N ARG A 50 1.28 -8.62 -10.73
CA ARG A 50 1.37 -9.67 -11.77
C ARG A 50 0.06 -10.43 -11.95
N GLU A 51 -0.58 -10.80 -10.85
CA GLU A 51 -1.89 -11.48 -10.88
C GLU A 51 -3.00 -10.57 -11.43
N LEU A 52 -3.05 -9.29 -11.02
CA LEU A 52 -4.02 -8.32 -11.55
C LEU A 52 -3.84 -8.09 -13.06
N ILE A 53 -2.61 -8.03 -13.55
CA ILE A 53 -2.30 -7.95 -14.98
C ILE A 53 -2.84 -9.19 -15.70
N ALA A 54 -2.63 -10.37 -15.14
CA ALA A 54 -3.16 -11.62 -15.72
C ALA A 54 -4.69 -11.64 -15.75
N LEU A 55 -5.34 -11.20 -14.67
CA LEU A 55 -6.81 -11.07 -14.61
C LEU A 55 -7.34 -10.04 -15.62
N ASN A 56 -6.67 -8.89 -15.79
CA ASN A 56 -7.05 -7.89 -16.78
C ASN A 56 -6.91 -8.41 -18.21
N LYS A 57 -5.78 -9.03 -18.55
CA LYS A 57 -5.56 -9.65 -19.87
C LYS A 57 -6.56 -10.78 -20.18
N ALA A 58 -7.03 -11.48 -19.16
CA ALA A 58 -8.06 -12.50 -19.28
C ALA A 58 -9.50 -11.93 -19.33
N GLY A 59 -9.67 -10.59 -19.30
CA GLY A 59 -10.98 -9.92 -19.29
C GLY A 59 -11.78 -10.13 -18.01
N LYS A 60 -11.15 -10.55 -16.91
CA LYS A 60 -11.81 -10.81 -15.62
C LYS A 60 -11.96 -9.56 -14.76
N VAL A 61 -11.19 -8.51 -15.02
CA VAL A 61 -11.28 -7.19 -14.41
C VAL A 61 -10.84 -6.13 -15.42
N SER A 62 -11.49 -4.95 -15.40
CA SER A 62 -11.08 -3.78 -16.20
C SER A 62 -10.71 -2.61 -15.30
N PHE A 63 -9.65 -1.89 -15.66
CA PHE A 63 -9.19 -0.68 -14.99
C PHE A 63 -9.57 0.59 -15.75
N GLN A 64 -10.33 0.51 -16.85
CA GLN A 64 -10.72 1.69 -17.66
C GLN A 64 -11.44 2.79 -16.87
N ASN A 65 -12.22 2.38 -15.88
CA ASN A 65 -12.96 3.30 -14.98
C ASN A 65 -12.43 3.21 -13.54
N VAL A 66 -11.13 2.97 -13.38
CA VAL A 66 -10.43 3.04 -12.09
C VAL A 66 -9.57 4.30 -12.08
N ILE A 67 -9.59 5.02 -10.97
CA ILE A 67 -8.66 6.12 -10.66
C ILE A 67 -7.70 5.62 -9.59
N THR A 68 -6.40 5.85 -9.74
CA THR A 68 -5.40 5.42 -8.76
C THR A 68 -4.73 6.59 -8.08
N PHE A 69 -4.38 6.40 -6.80
CA PHE A 69 -3.61 7.32 -5.98
C PHE A 69 -2.45 6.56 -5.33
N ASN A 70 -1.21 6.90 -5.68
CA ASN A 70 -0.05 6.29 -5.06
C ASN A 70 0.21 6.82 -3.65
N MET A 71 0.82 5.98 -2.81
CA MET A 71 1.06 6.33 -1.39
C MET A 71 2.13 7.40 -1.22
N ASP A 72 3.16 7.40 -2.07
CA ASP A 72 4.38 8.16 -1.85
C ASP A 72 5.20 8.34 -3.13
N GLU A 73 6.18 9.22 -3.07
CA GLU A 73 7.22 9.40 -4.08
C GLU A 73 8.45 10.07 -3.43
N TYR A 74 9.64 9.74 -3.90
CA TYR A 74 10.88 10.39 -3.49
C TYR A 74 10.95 11.84 -3.92
N VAL A 75 11.49 12.71 -3.05
CA VAL A 75 11.77 14.12 -3.37
C VAL A 75 13.12 14.23 -4.08
N ASN A 76 13.17 15.07 -5.12
CA ASN A 76 14.35 15.34 -5.95
C ASN A 76 14.89 14.12 -6.71
N LEU A 77 14.08 13.11 -6.94
CA LEU A 77 14.40 12.01 -7.84
C LEU A 77 13.63 12.23 -9.15
N PRO A 78 14.29 12.27 -10.33
CA PRO A 78 13.60 12.43 -11.61
C PRO A 78 12.57 11.32 -11.84
N GLU A 79 11.43 11.65 -12.47
CA GLU A 79 10.37 10.66 -12.76
C GLU A 79 10.88 9.47 -13.58
N GLU A 80 11.81 9.73 -14.50
CA GLU A 80 12.41 8.71 -15.38
C GLU A 80 13.49 7.88 -14.69
N HIS A 81 13.89 8.23 -13.48
CA HIS A 81 14.86 7.44 -12.73
C HIS A 81 14.26 6.04 -12.47
N PRO A 82 15.03 4.95 -12.70
CA PRO A 82 14.51 3.58 -12.55
C PRO A 82 13.85 3.30 -11.18
N GLU A 83 14.38 3.95 -10.14
CA GLU A 83 13.92 3.75 -8.75
C GLU A 83 12.91 4.81 -8.28
N SER A 84 12.43 5.72 -9.17
CA SER A 84 11.28 6.54 -8.84
C SER A 84 10.03 5.66 -8.73
N TYR A 85 9.10 6.04 -7.87
CA TYR A 85 7.85 5.27 -7.76
C TYR A 85 6.95 5.48 -8.98
N HIS A 86 7.12 6.60 -9.67
CA HIS A 86 6.53 6.82 -11.00
C HIS A 86 7.00 5.72 -11.98
N SER A 87 8.30 5.56 -12.18
CA SER A 87 8.86 4.53 -13.07
C SER A 87 8.50 3.11 -12.58
N PHE A 88 8.55 2.86 -11.26
CA PHE A 88 8.15 1.59 -10.70
C PHE A 88 6.72 1.20 -11.11
N MET A 89 5.75 2.10 -10.93
CA MET A 89 4.35 1.81 -11.21
C MET A 89 4.08 1.62 -12.69
N TRP A 90 4.67 2.43 -13.56
CA TRP A 90 4.52 2.26 -14.99
C TRP A 90 5.17 0.96 -15.48
N ASN A 91 6.37 0.63 -15.01
CA ASN A 91 7.09 -0.57 -15.44
C ASN A 91 6.45 -1.87 -14.93
N ASN A 92 5.84 -1.86 -13.74
CA ASN A 92 5.36 -3.08 -13.11
C ASN A 92 3.83 -3.27 -13.13
N PHE A 93 3.06 -2.21 -13.46
CA PHE A 93 1.61 -2.32 -13.41
C PHE A 93 0.89 -1.51 -14.50
N PHE A 94 0.98 -0.18 -14.50
CA PHE A 94 0.07 0.65 -15.31
C PHE A 94 0.20 0.45 -16.81
N SER A 95 1.40 0.25 -17.36
CA SER A 95 1.60 -0.01 -18.81
C SER A 95 1.12 -1.39 -19.26
N HIS A 96 0.74 -2.27 -18.34
CA HIS A 96 0.33 -3.64 -18.64
C HIS A 96 -1.17 -3.88 -18.53
N ILE A 97 -1.95 -2.86 -18.12
CA ILE A 97 -3.40 -2.92 -17.92
C ILE A 97 -4.12 -1.83 -18.74
N ASP A 98 -5.44 -1.90 -18.80
CA ASP A 98 -6.28 -0.98 -19.58
C ASP A 98 -6.63 0.35 -18.87
N ILE A 99 -5.82 0.77 -17.88
CA ILE A 99 -6.03 2.04 -17.18
C ILE A 99 -5.76 3.25 -18.11
N LYS A 100 -6.57 4.29 -17.98
CA LYS A 100 -6.34 5.55 -18.67
C LYS A 100 -5.25 6.36 -17.95
N LYS A 101 -4.31 6.94 -18.70
CA LYS A 101 -3.19 7.71 -18.13
C LYS A 101 -3.66 8.87 -17.25
N GLU A 102 -4.72 9.56 -17.65
CA GLU A 102 -5.33 10.66 -16.90
C GLU A 102 -5.94 10.26 -15.55
N ASN A 103 -6.17 8.96 -15.35
CA ASN A 103 -6.71 8.43 -14.09
C ASN A 103 -5.61 8.00 -13.10
N VAL A 104 -4.34 8.17 -13.46
CA VAL A 104 -3.21 7.81 -12.60
C VAL A 104 -2.69 9.04 -11.88
N HIS A 105 -2.75 9.04 -10.54
CA HIS A 105 -2.22 10.10 -9.69
C HIS A 105 -1.04 9.57 -8.89
N ILE A 106 0.12 10.21 -9.08
CA ILE A 106 1.36 9.97 -8.32
C ILE A 106 1.86 11.33 -7.84
N LEU A 107 2.31 11.42 -6.60
CA LEU A 107 2.88 12.64 -6.03
C LEU A 107 4.09 13.09 -6.84
N ASN A 108 4.19 14.40 -7.12
CA ASN A 108 5.33 14.96 -7.83
C ASN A 108 6.41 15.42 -6.86
N GLY A 109 7.42 14.56 -6.62
CA GLY A 109 8.57 14.85 -5.75
C GLY A 109 9.50 15.97 -6.29
N ASN A 110 9.27 16.43 -7.52
CA ASN A 110 10.01 17.51 -8.17
C ASN A 110 9.20 18.81 -8.31
N ALA A 111 8.04 18.92 -7.61
CA ALA A 111 7.23 20.13 -7.61
C ALA A 111 8.00 21.29 -6.99
N LYS A 112 7.82 22.51 -7.56
CA LYS A 112 8.45 23.74 -7.03
C LYS A 112 8.01 24.08 -5.61
N ASP A 113 6.76 23.76 -5.27
CA ASP A 113 6.17 23.89 -3.94
C ASP A 113 5.62 22.53 -3.50
N LEU A 114 6.43 21.82 -2.72
CA LEU A 114 6.09 20.48 -2.21
C LEU A 114 4.91 20.51 -1.24
N LYS A 115 4.71 21.63 -0.53
CA LYS A 115 3.56 21.78 0.37
C LYS A 115 2.28 21.91 -0.43
N ALA A 116 2.27 22.76 -1.44
CA ALA A 116 1.13 22.92 -2.34
C ALA A 116 0.82 21.60 -3.09
N GLU A 117 1.84 20.85 -3.49
CA GLU A 117 1.67 19.53 -4.10
C GLU A 117 0.91 18.59 -3.16
N CYS A 118 1.34 18.46 -1.91
CA CYS A 118 0.67 17.63 -0.90
C CYS A 118 -0.78 18.06 -0.64
N GLU A 119 -1.03 19.39 -0.52
CA GLU A 119 -2.36 19.92 -0.32
C GLU A 119 -3.28 19.65 -1.53
N ASN A 120 -2.75 19.79 -2.74
CA ASN A 120 -3.51 19.52 -3.96
C ASN A 120 -3.79 18.02 -4.13
N TYR A 121 -2.87 17.15 -3.71
CA TYR A 121 -3.10 15.70 -3.71
C TYR A 121 -4.26 15.31 -2.80
N GLU A 122 -4.32 15.85 -1.59
CA GLU A 122 -5.45 15.64 -0.67
C GLU A 122 -6.77 16.18 -1.27
N LYS A 123 -6.74 17.35 -1.91
CA LYS A 123 -7.92 17.91 -2.60
C LYS A 123 -8.35 17.00 -3.76
N ALA A 124 -7.42 16.43 -4.52
CA ALA A 124 -7.74 15.51 -5.61
C ALA A 124 -8.40 14.22 -5.09
N ILE A 125 -7.90 13.64 -3.99
CA ILE A 125 -8.52 12.49 -3.32
C ILE A 125 -9.95 12.84 -2.89
N LEU A 126 -10.15 14.01 -2.25
CA LEU A 126 -11.46 14.47 -1.79
C LEU A 126 -12.42 14.72 -2.96
N ALA A 127 -11.93 15.37 -4.02
CA ALA A 127 -12.73 15.66 -5.22
C ALA A 127 -13.17 14.38 -5.95
N ALA A 128 -12.34 13.32 -5.90
CA ALA A 128 -12.72 12.00 -6.41
C ALA A 128 -13.76 11.28 -5.54
N GLY A 129 -14.12 11.83 -4.37
CA GLY A 129 -15.04 11.21 -3.41
C GLY A 129 -14.37 10.23 -2.43
N GLY A 130 -13.09 10.42 -2.14
CA GLY A 130 -12.27 9.56 -1.29
C GLY A 130 -11.77 8.30 -2.01
N ILE A 131 -11.14 7.41 -1.28
CA ILE A 131 -10.58 6.15 -1.80
C ILE A 131 -11.50 4.99 -1.42
N ASP A 132 -11.84 4.12 -2.37
CA ASP A 132 -12.70 2.97 -2.11
C ASP A 132 -11.92 1.82 -1.46
N LEU A 133 -10.70 1.53 -1.95
CA LEU A 133 -9.79 0.55 -1.37
C LEU A 133 -8.36 1.09 -1.37
N PHE A 134 -7.75 1.25 -0.20
CA PHE A 134 -6.35 1.60 -0.08
C PHE A 134 -5.52 0.33 0.14
N MET A 135 -4.67 -0.01 -0.82
CA MET A 135 -3.71 -1.10 -0.69
C MET A 135 -2.40 -0.58 -0.10
N GLY A 136 -1.71 -1.40 0.68
CA GLY A 136 -0.43 -1.03 1.27
C GLY A 136 0.43 -2.23 1.63
N GLY A 137 1.66 -1.94 2.02
CA GLY A 137 2.56 -2.83 2.73
C GLY A 137 3.04 -2.16 4.01
N ILE A 138 3.96 -2.81 4.73
CA ILE A 138 4.58 -2.23 5.92
C ILE A 138 6.11 -2.31 5.87
N GLY A 139 6.76 -1.37 6.56
CA GLY A 139 8.17 -1.47 6.90
C GLY A 139 8.45 -2.54 7.97
N PRO A 140 9.72 -2.91 8.20
CA PRO A 140 10.09 -3.81 9.30
C PRO A 140 9.74 -3.25 10.68
N ASP A 141 9.66 -1.94 10.79
CA ASP A 141 9.25 -1.15 11.96
C ASP A 141 7.74 -0.85 12.00
N GLY A 142 6.96 -1.47 11.12
CA GLY A 142 5.51 -1.36 11.07
C GLY A 142 4.96 -0.05 10.49
N HIS A 143 5.78 0.74 9.80
CA HIS A 143 5.27 1.94 9.13
C HIS A 143 4.40 1.60 7.92
N ILE A 144 3.32 2.35 7.72
CA ILE A 144 2.50 2.36 6.50
C ILE A 144 2.93 3.58 5.67
N ALA A 145 3.20 3.39 4.36
CA ALA A 145 3.83 4.40 3.51
C ALA A 145 5.14 4.89 4.18
N PHE A 146 5.52 6.17 4.10
CA PHE A 146 6.65 6.68 4.88
C PHE A 146 6.22 7.32 6.23
N ASN A 147 5.18 6.76 6.86
CA ASN A 147 4.79 7.17 8.21
C ASN A 147 5.61 6.43 9.26
N GLU A 148 6.87 6.80 9.36
CA GLU A 148 7.87 6.31 10.30
C GLU A 148 7.36 6.33 11.75
N PRO A 149 7.92 5.50 12.68
CA PRO A 149 7.57 5.53 14.09
C PRO A 149 7.53 6.95 14.67
N GLY A 150 6.52 7.24 15.50
CA GLY A 150 6.26 8.57 16.03
C GLY A 150 5.42 9.48 15.13
N SER A 151 5.03 9.02 13.93
CA SER A 151 4.09 9.77 13.07
C SER A 151 2.70 9.82 13.70
N SER A 152 2.05 11.00 13.64
CA SER A 152 0.67 11.14 14.10
C SER A 152 -0.26 10.21 13.31
N LEU A 153 -1.14 9.50 14.02
CA LEU A 153 -2.18 8.66 13.40
C LEU A 153 -3.28 9.48 12.68
N GLN A 154 -3.28 10.81 12.86
CA GLN A 154 -4.14 11.75 12.15
C GLN A 154 -3.39 12.55 11.06
N SER A 155 -2.15 12.14 10.75
CA SER A 155 -1.34 12.85 9.75
C SER A 155 -1.97 12.81 8.36
N ARG A 156 -1.73 13.89 7.61
CA ARG A 156 -2.15 14.03 6.20
C ARG A 156 -0.94 13.95 5.28
N THR A 157 -1.17 14.01 3.98
CA THR A 157 -0.10 14.01 2.97
C THR A 157 0.89 15.15 3.22
N ARG A 158 2.18 14.81 3.25
CA ARG A 158 3.27 15.75 3.59
C ARG A 158 4.62 15.26 3.15
N GLN A 159 5.60 16.16 3.14
CA GLN A 159 7.01 15.80 3.05
C GLN A 159 7.50 15.17 4.38
N LYS A 160 8.26 14.09 4.28
CA LYS A 160 8.90 13.39 5.41
C LYS A 160 10.38 13.20 5.16
N THR A 161 11.19 13.40 6.22
CA THR A 161 12.57 12.93 6.25
C THR A 161 12.56 11.44 6.56
N LEU A 162 13.30 10.66 5.80
CA LEU A 162 13.43 9.22 6.01
C LEU A 162 14.42 8.93 7.13
N THR A 163 14.13 7.91 7.94
CA THR A 163 15.06 7.43 8.97
C THR A 163 16.29 6.78 8.34
N THR A 164 17.39 6.70 9.10
CA THR A 164 18.59 5.99 8.65
C THR A 164 18.30 4.54 8.31
N ASP A 165 17.45 3.86 9.09
CA ASP A 165 17.08 2.47 8.87
C ASP A 165 16.30 2.30 7.56
N THR A 166 15.37 3.21 7.24
CA THR A 166 14.66 3.21 5.97
C THR A 166 15.61 3.46 4.79
N ILE A 167 16.56 4.39 4.92
CA ILE A 167 17.57 4.65 3.88
C ILE A 167 18.43 3.40 3.66
N ILE A 168 18.90 2.74 4.72
CA ILE A 168 19.66 1.49 4.65
C ILE A 168 18.83 0.37 4.01
N ALA A 169 17.57 0.21 4.41
CA ALA A 169 16.69 -0.80 3.84
C ALA A 169 16.45 -0.60 2.34
N ASN A 170 16.40 0.65 1.87
CA ASN A 170 16.14 1.02 0.48
C ASN A 170 17.41 1.06 -0.37
N CYS A 171 18.63 1.11 0.21
CA CYS A 171 19.88 1.21 -0.57
C CYS A 171 20.07 0.03 -1.54
N ARG A 172 19.47 -1.13 -1.27
CA ARG A 172 19.45 -2.28 -2.18
C ARG A 172 18.89 -1.97 -3.57
N PHE A 173 18.03 -0.96 -3.68
CA PHE A 173 17.50 -0.47 -4.95
C PHE A 173 18.40 0.59 -5.59
N PHE A 174 19.37 1.13 -4.87
CA PHE A 174 20.31 2.17 -5.27
C PHE A 174 21.76 1.65 -5.26
N ASN A 175 22.01 0.53 -5.93
CA ASN A 175 23.32 -0.12 -6.06
C ASN A 175 24.01 -0.41 -4.70
N ASN A 176 23.24 -0.60 -3.63
CA ASN A 176 23.70 -0.70 -2.24
C ASN A 176 24.49 0.52 -1.73
N ASP A 177 24.28 1.69 -2.34
CA ASP A 177 24.88 2.96 -1.91
C ASP A 177 23.84 3.83 -1.19
N VAL A 178 24.01 3.98 0.12
CA VAL A 178 23.13 4.80 0.97
C VAL A 178 23.13 6.29 0.58
N ASN A 179 24.19 6.77 -0.10
CA ASN A 179 24.29 8.15 -0.53
C ASN A 179 23.41 8.47 -1.73
N LEU A 180 23.07 7.47 -2.53
CA LEU A 180 22.18 7.60 -3.68
C LEU A 180 20.71 7.59 -3.29
N VAL A 181 20.38 7.07 -2.10
CA VAL A 181 18.99 7.03 -1.62
C VAL A 181 18.52 8.46 -1.27
N PRO A 182 17.39 8.94 -1.81
CA PRO A 182 16.83 10.22 -1.40
C PRO A 182 16.56 10.28 0.10
N LYS A 183 16.81 11.43 0.71
CA LYS A 183 16.68 11.64 2.16
C LYS A 183 15.26 12.03 2.59
N THR A 184 14.43 12.41 1.62
CA THR A 184 13.06 12.88 1.85
C THR A 184 12.11 12.30 0.82
N ALA A 185 10.85 12.13 1.22
CA ALA A 185 9.77 11.70 0.35
C ALA A 185 8.50 12.52 0.61
N LEU A 186 7.61 12.59 -0.38
CA LEU A 186 6.22 12.95 -0.18
C LEU A 186 5.45 11.67 0.14
N THR A 187 4.59 11.70 1.13
CA THR A 187 3.85 10.51 1.56
C THR A 187 2.46 10.87 2.05
N VAL A 188 1.47 10.05 1.71
CA VAL A 188 0.15 10.14 2.34
C VAL A 188 0.28 9.93 3.85
N GLY A 189 -0.55 10.62 4.61
CA GLY A 189 -0.59 10.45 6.06
C GLY A 189 -1.33 9.19 6.48
N VAL A 190 -1.14 8.79 7.75
CA VAL A 190 -1.91 7.68 8.34
C VAL A 190 -3.40 7.99 8.27
N GLY A 191 -3.81 9.23 8.64
CA GLY A 191 -5.20 9.66 8.55
C GLY A 191 -5.76 9.60 7.12
N THR A 192 -4.94 9.93 6.10
CA THR A 192 -5.34 9.82 4.69
C THR A 192 -5.64 8.36 4.29
N VAL A 193 -4.82 7.42 4.75
CA VAL A 193 -5.05 5.97 4.53
C VAL A 193 -6.31 5.52 5.27
N MET A 194 -6.48 5.95 6.52
CA MET A 194 -7.60 5.56 7.39
C MET A 194 -8.95 6.15 6.95
N ASP A 195 -8.97 7.20 6.13
CA ASP A 195 -10.19 7.76 5.54
C ASP A 195 -10.74 6.92 4.37
N ALA A 196 -9.98 5.95 3.87
CA ALA A 196 -10.46 5.05 2.81
C ALA A 196 -11.64 4.21 3.31
N LYS A 197 -12.53 3.78 2.40
CA LYS A 197 -13.66 2.91 2.79
C LYS A 197 -13.19 1.53 3.23
N GLU A 198 -12.12 1.03 2.60
CA GLU A 198 -11.45 -0.20 2.95
C GLU A 198 -9.93 -0.02 2.89
N VAL A 199 -9.21 -0.70 3.76
CA VAL A 199 -7.73 -0.73 3.75
C VAL A 199 -7.28 -2.18 3.72
N MET A 200 -6.42 -2.52 2.77
CA MET A 200 -5.80 -3.84 2.67
C MET A 200 -4.28 -3.73 2.74
N ILE A 201 -3.68 -4.30 3.76
CA ILE A 201 -2.23 -4.29 3.97
C ILE A 201 -1.66 -5.68 3.76
N MET A 202 -0.70 -5.79 2.84
CA MET A 202 0.04 -7.02 2.55
C MET A 202 1.31 -7.09 3.40
N VAL A 203 1.52 -8.22 4.06
CA VAL A 203 2.66 -8.44 4.94
C VAL A 203 3.31 -9.78 4.62
N ASN A 204 4.52 -9.77 4.10
CA ASN A 204 5.23 -10.99 3.72
C ASN A 204 6.65 -11.05 4.27
N GLY A 205 7.05 -12.27 4.63
CA GLY A 205 8.39 -12.58 5.08
C GLY A 205 8.62 -12.35 6.57
N HIS A 206 9.51 -13.15 7.14
CA HIS A 206 9.79 -13.16 8.58
C HIS A 206 10.31 -11.82 9.13
N ASN A 207 10.97 -11.01 8.31
CA ASN A 207 11.45 -9.68 8.70
C ASN A 207 10.32 -8.68 9.04
N LYS A 208 9.07 -9.04 8.77
CA LYS A 208 7.87 -8.27 9.12
C LYS A 208 7.10 -8.86 10.32
N ALA A 209 7.53 -10.02 10.82
CA ALA A 209 6.78 -10.76 11.85
C ALA A 209 6.57 -9.95 13.13
N ARG A 210 7.61 -9.26 13.60
CA ARG A 210 7.51 -8.38 14.77
C ARG A 210 6.53 -7.24 14.55
N ALA A 211 6.60 -6.57 13.41
CA ALA A 211 5.71 -5.47 13.07
C ALA A 211 4.25 -5.93 12.98
N LEU A 212 4.02 -7.10 12.42
CA LEU A 212 2.70 -7.72 12.34
C LEU A 212 2.15 -8.04 13.73
N GLN A 213 2.98 -8.61 14.61
CA GLN A 213 2.60 -8.92 15.99
C GLN A 213 2.16 -7.65 16.73
N HIS A 214 2.96 -6.57 16.70
CA HIS A 214 2.59 -5.28 17.30
C HIS A 214 1.30 -4.70 16.69
N GLY A 215 1.11 -4.85 15.38
CA GLY A 215 -0.08 -4.36 14.69
C GLY A 215 -1.38 -5.06 15.08
N ILE A 216 -1.31 -6.34 15.44
CA ILE A 216 -2.48 -7.18 15.71
C ILE A 216 -2.74 -7.35 17.20
N GLU A 217 -1.71 -7.61 18.00
CA GLU A 217 -1.85 -8.09 19.39
C GLU A 217 -1.68 -7.00 20.43
N GLU A 218 -1.09 -5.87 20.10
CA GLU A 218 -0.88 -4.77 21.03
C GLU A 218 -1.87 -3.63 20.82
N GLY A 219 -1.87 -2.67 21.74
CA GLY A 219 -2.72 -1.49 21.65
C GLY A 219 -2.30 -0.56 20.50
N VAL A 220 -3.25 0.27 20.03
CA VAL A 220 -2.97 1.29 19.01
C VAL A 220 -1.87 2.23 19.48
N ASN A 221 -0.80 2.32 18.71
CA ASN A 221 0.40 3.05 19.09
C ASN A 221 1.07 3.65 17.84
N HIS A 222 1.40 4.93 17.87
CA HIS A 222 2.05 5.63 16.78
C HIS A 222 3.52 5.20 16.53
N MET A 223 4.11 4.42 17.44
CA MET A 223 5.43 3.80 17.19
C MET A 223 5.32 2.59 16.23
N TRP A 224 4.11 2.06 16.05
CA TRP A 224 3.75 1.00 15.12
C TRP A 224 2.51 1.46 14.35
N THR A 225 2.70 2.26 13.30
CA THR A 225 1.56 2.90 12.63
C THR A 225 0.58 1.92 12.01
N ILE A 226 1.02 0.69 11.67
CA ILE A 226 0.11 -0.41 11.27
C ILE A 226 -0.99 -0.67 12.33
N SER A 227 -0.72 -0.42 13.62
CA SER A 227 -1.69 -0.66 14.69
C SER A 227 -2.97 0.17 14.56
N CYS A 228 -2.94 1.29 13.79
CA CYS A 228 -4.12 2.10 13.52
C CYS A 228 -5.24 1.32 12.82
N LEU A 229 -4.90 0.26 12.08
CA LEU A 229 -5.88 -0.59 11.40
C LEU A 229 -6.89 -1.23 12.36
N GLN A 230 -6.56 -1.38 13.64
CA GLN A 230 -7.49 -1.85 14.67
C GLN A 230 -8.70 -0.92 14.84
N LEU A 231 -8.56 0.37 14.51
CA LEU A 231 -9.63 1.36 14.56
C LEU A 231 -10.44 1.44 13.26
N HIS A 232 -9.96 0.83 12.17
CA HIS A 232 -10.63 0.92 10.88
C HIS A 232 -11.73 -0.15 10.77
N PRO A 233 -12.98 0.23 10.40
CA PRO A 233 -14.10 -0.71 10.35
C PRO A 233 -13.92 -1.82 9.32
N HIS A 234 -13.20 -1.56 8.23
CA HIS A 234 -13.01 -2.47 7.10
C HIS A 234 -11.52 -2.66 6.76
N ALA A 235 -10.68 -2.89 7.79
CA ALA A 235 -9.27 -3.22 7.58
C ALA A 235 -9.07 -4.72 7.36
N ILE A 236 -8.20 -5.03 6.40
CA ILE A 236 -7.76 -6.39 6.08
C ILE A 236 -6.23 -6.42 6.09
N ILE A 237 -5.67 -7.38 6.78
CA ILE A 237 -4.25 -7.75 6.66
C ILE A 237 -4.19 -9.07 5.91
N VAL A 238 -3.40 -9.13 4.85
CA VAL A 238 -3.11 -10.37 4.11
C VAL A 238 -1.64 -10.70 4.32
N ALA A 239 -1.38 -11.78 5.02
CA ALA A 239 -0.03 -12.17 5.42
C ALA A 239 0.34 -13.55 4.89
N ASP A 240 1.64 -13.79 4.67
CA ASP A 240 2.16 -15.14 4.52
C ASP A 240 2.52 -15.77 5.90
N GLU A 241 2.65 -17.09 5.94
CA GLU A 241 3.02 -17.83 7.17
C GLU A 241 4.33 -17.31 7.80
N ALA A 242 5.30 -16.90 6.97
CA ALA A 242 6.57 -16.40 7.46
C ALA A 242 6.43 -15.08 8.24
N ALA A 243 5.51 -14.21 7.82
CA ALA A 243 5.20 -12.97 8.52
C ALA A 243 4.45 -13.20 9.85
N CYS A 244 3.84 -14.37 10.05
CA CYS A 244 3.09 -14.71 11.26
C CYS A 244 3.99 -15.28 12.38
N GLY A 245 5.30 -15.40 12.16
CA GLY A 245 6.22 -16.13 13.05
C GLY A 245 6.35 -15.61 14.48
N GLU A 246 5.93 -14.37 14.78
CA GLU A 246 5.92 -13.80 16.13
C GLU A 246 4.51 -13.63 16.73
N LEU A 247 3.46 -14.04 16.01
CA LEU A 247 2.11 -14.10 16.58
C LEU A 247 2.02 -15.19 17.66
N LYS A 248 1.27 -14.90 18.71
CA LYS A 248 0.89 -15.94 19.67
C LYS A 248 0.12 -17.05 18.97
N VAL A 249 0.35 -18.28 19.40
CA VAL A 249 -0.27 -19.48 18.80
C VAL A 249 -1.79 -19.37 18.76
N ASP A 250 -2.41 -18.84 19.82
CA ASP A 250 -3.86 -18.70 19.88
C ASP A 250 -4.38 -17.62 18.94
N THR A 251 -3.65 -16.50 18.75
CA THR A 251 -3.97 -15.46 17.77
C THR A 251 -3.93 -16.02 16.35
N TYR A 252 -2.84 -16.73 16.02
CA TYR A 252 -2.69 -17.38 14.72
C TYR A 252 -3.84 -18.37 14.44
N LYS A 253 -4.11 -19.30 15.38
CA LYS A 253 -5.18 -20.28 15.25
C LYS A 253 -6.56 -19.63 15.13
N TYR A 254 -6.81 -18.56 15.87
CA TYR A 254 -8.07 -17.82 15.82
C TYR A 254 -8.33 -17.29 14.41
N PHE A 255 -7.37 -16.58 13.80
CA PHE A 255 -7.56 -16.04 12.46
C PHE A 255 -7.62 -17.13 11.40
N LYS A 256 -6.83 -18.18 11.49
CA LYS A 256 -6.95 -19.35 10.59
C LYS A 256 -8.33 -20.00 10.67
N ASP A 257 -8.94 -20.07 11.84
CA ASP A 257 -10.26 -20.67 12.00
C ASP A 257 -11.38 -19.81 11.46
N ILE A 258 -11.43 -18.53 11.82
CA ILE A 258 -12.53 -17.64 11.39
C ILE A 258 -12.48 -17.29 9.90
N GLU A 259 -11.31 -17.32 9.27
CA GLU A 259 -11.13 -16.98 7.85
C GLU A 259 -11.12 -18.21 6.91
N LYS A 260 -11.19 -19.43 7.43
CA LYS A 260 -11.10 -20.68 6.65
C LYS A 260 -12.17 -20.83 5.55
N TYR A 261 -13.29 -20.12 5.67
CA TYR A 261 -14.37 -20.12 4.68
C TYR A 261 -14.33 -18.92 3.73
N ASN A 262 -13.40 -17.98 3.92
CA ASN A 262 -13.24 -16.78 3.09
C ASN A 262 -12.22 -17.03 1.97
N LEU A 263 -12.41 -18.09 1.22
CA LEU A 263 -11.57 -18.47 0.08
C LEU A 263 -11.93 -17.60 -1.13
N LEU A 264 -10.91 -16.92 -1.73
CA LEU A 264 -11.02 -16.12 -2.96
C LEU A 264 -10.21 -16.74 -4.10
#